data_fb720db3a258933eb050a3eba1453645
#
_entry.id   fb720db3a258933eb050a3eba1453645
#
_cell.length_a   1.000
_cell.length_b   1.000
_cell.length_c   1.000
_cell.angle_alpha   90.00
_cell.angle_beta   90.00
_cell.angle_gamma   90.00
#
_symmetry.space_group_name_H-M   'P 1'
#
loop_
_entity.id
_entity.type
_entity.pdbx_description
1 polymer ?
#
loop_
_entity_poly.entity_id
_entity_poly.type
_entity_poly.pdbx_seq_one_letter_code
_entity_poly.pdbx_strand_id
1 'polypeptide(L)'
;MEQVAPLGPAYQAGTMAGNPASISAGIACLEVLAAEGVYDEMERLAVRLTEGLQASADRHGIPLTINRIRGAFSTHFCKHPVTNYDEAQDTDGELFASFFRHMLNRGINLAPSKYEAWFLTTAHTDADIDATLEAAEASFQAMAAEK
;
A
#
# COMPACT_ATOMS: atom_id res chain seq x y z
N MET A 1 4.29 23.48 -21.94
CA MET A 1 5.48 23.30 -22.82
C MET A 1 6.53 24.41 -22.62
N GLU A 2 6.13 25.64 -22.39
CA GLU A 2 7.05 26.78 -22.19
C GLU A 2 8.02 26.67 -21.02
N GLN A 3 7.67 25.86 -20.00
CA GLN A 3 8.52 25.59 -18.84
C GLN A 3 9.56 24.47 -19.07
N VAL A 4 9.43 23.73 -20.17
CA VAL A 4 10.29 22.58 -20.48
C VAL A 4 11.39 22.98 -21.47
N ALA A 5 12.61 22.49 -21.25
CA ALA A 5 13.73 22.70 -22.18
C ALA A 5 13.38 22.25 -23.62
N PRO A 6 13.85 22.97 -24.65
CA PRO A 6 14.80 24.08 -24.60
C PRO A 6 14.17 25.46 -24.32
N LEU A 7 12.85 25.58 -24.26
CA LEU A 7 12.15 26.85 -24.08
C LEU A 7 12.16 27.33 -22.60
N GLY A 8 12.12 26.42 -21.68
CA GLY A 8 12.07 26.70 -20.24
C GLY A 8 13.17 26.00 -19.43
N PRO A 9 13.25 26.25 -18.12
CA PRO A 9 14.31 25.77 -17.25
C PRO A 9 14.16 24.29 -16.82
N ALA A 10 12.98 23.69 -17.01
CA ALA A 10 12.75 22.32 -16.57
C ALA A 10 13.32 21.32 -17.60
N TYR A 11 14.34 20.58 -17.19
CA TYR A 11 14.92 19.53 -18.02
C TYR A 11 14.08 18.25 -17.92
N GLN A 12 13.65 17.75 -19.07
CA GLN A 12 12.93 16.50 -19.23
C GLN A 12 13.60 15.67 -20.32
N ALA A 13 14.25 14.58 -19.95
CA ALA A 13 14.88 13.65 -20.88
C ALA A 13 14.93 12.24 -20.31
N GLY A 14 14.97 11.27 -21.19
CA GLY A 14 15.14 9.86 -20.84
C GLY A 14 15.29 9.05 -22.12
N THR A 15 16.34 8.27 -22.24
CA THR A 15 16.64 7.47 -23.44
C THR A 15 15.48 6.52 -23.80
N MET A 16 14.78 6.01 -22.79
CA MET A 16 13.62 5.12 -22.95
C MET A 16 12.27 5.84 -22.90
N ALA A 17 12.25 7.17 -22.73
CA ALA A 17 11.02 7.95 -22.75
C ALA A 17 10.35 7.86 -24.12
N GLY A 18 9.06 7.52 -24.16
CA GLY A 18 8.32 7.32 -25.40
C GLY A 18 8.65 6.02 -26.14
N ASN A 19 9.35 5.08 -25.51
CA ASN A 19 9.59 3.75 -26.08
C ASN A 19 8.27 3.09 -26.47
N PRO A 20 8.09 2.62 -27.73
CA PRO A 20 6.80 2.08 -28.20
C PRO A 20 6.29 0.90 -27.37
N ALA A 21 7.16 0.01 -26.89
CA ALA A 21 6.74 -1.13 -26.08
C ALA A 21 6.19 -0.67 -24.72
N SER A 22 6.87 0.27 -24.04
CA SER A 22 6.41 0.83 -22.78
C SER A 22 5.11 1.63 -22.92
N ILE A 23 4.99 2.40 -24.01
CA ILE A 23 3.77 3.16 -24.30
C ILE A 23 2.59 2.21 -24.58
N SER A 24 2.80 1.17 -25.39
CA SER A 24 1.76 0.18 -25.68
C SER A 24 1.31 -0.56 -24.43
N ALA A 25 2.24 -0.95 -23.57
CA ALA A 25 1.91 -1.56 -22.28
C ALA A 25 1.13 -0.60 -21.35
N GLY A 26 1.54 0.68 -21.32
CA GLY A 26 0.83 1.70 -20.55
C GLY A 26 -0.60 1.95 -21.06
N ILE A 27 -0.80 2.00 -22.39
CA ILE A 27 -2.13 2.13 -22.98
C ILE A 27 -3.01 0.94 -22.60
N ALA A 28 -2.52 -0.29 -22.80
CA ALA A 28 -3.26 -1.49 -22.44
C ALA A 28 -3.62 -1.55 -20.95
N CYS A 29 -2.71 -1.13 -20.06
CA CYS A 29 -3.00 -1.02 -18.64
C CYS A 29 -4.12 -0.01 -18.34
N LEU A 30 -4.08 1.17 -18.97
CA LEU A 30 -5.10 2.19 -18.78
C LEU A 30 -6.47 1.76 -19.36
N GLU A 31 -6.49 1.03 -20.46
CA GLU A 31 -7.72 0.46 -21.04
C GLU A 31 -8.38 -0.55 -20.09
N VAL A 32 -7.59 -1.44 -19.46
CA VAL A 32 -8.07 -2.35 -18.41
C VAL A 32 -8.62 -1.58 -17.22
N LEU A 33 -7.88 -0.58 -16.73
CA LEU A 33 -8.31 0.21 -15.57
C LEU A 33 -9.56 1.07 -15.85
N ALA A 34 -9.79 1.47 -17.10
CA ALA A 34 -10.98 2.22 -17.51
C ALA A 34 -12.23 1.36 -17.66
N ALA A 35 -12.12 0.03 -17.60
CA ALA A 35 -13.26 -0.86 -17.69
C ALA A 35 -14.17 -0.73 -16.46
N GLU A 36 -15.49 -0.86 -16.68
CA GLU A 36 -16.49 -0.76 -15.62
C GLU A 36 -16.25 -1.82 -14.53
N GLY A 37 -16.37 -1.41 -13.26
CA GLY A 37 -16.26 -2.31 -12.11
C GLY A 37 -14.82 -2.62 -11.64
N VAL A 38 -13.78 -2.31 -12.43
CA VAL A 38 -12.39 -2.63 -12.05
C VAL A 38 -11.97 -1.94 -10.75
N TYR A 39 -12.22 -0.64 -10.64
CA TYR A 39 -11.91 0.09 -9.41
C TYR A 39 -12.81 -0.31 -8.24
N ASP A 40 -14.07 -0.66 -8.50
CA ASP A 40 -14.99 -1.06 -7.46
C ASP A 40 -14.58 -2.41 -6.85
N GLU A 41 -14.09 -3.34 -7.68
CA GLU A 41 -13.57 -4.62 -7.18
C GLU A 41 -12.26 -4.45 -6.38
N MET A 42 -11.33 -3.63 -6.85
CA MET A 42 -10.14 -3.30 -6.08
C MET A 42 -10.48 -2.61 -4.75
N GLU A 43 -11.48 -1.73 -4.74
CA GLU A 43 -11.95 -1.09 -3.52
C GLU A 43 -12.60 -2.09 -2.56
N ARG A 44 -13.41 -3.01 -3.05
CA ARG A 44 -14.01 -4.09 -2.25
C ARG A 44 -12.95 -4.91 -1.52
N LEU A 45 -11.91 -5.33 -2.24
CA LEU A 45 -10.79 -6.08 -1.66
C LEU A 45 -10.00 -5.23 -0.64
N ALA A 46 -9.77 -3.95 -0.95
CA ALA A 46 -9.06 -3.04 -0.05
C ALA A 46 -9.86 -2.75 1.23
N VAL A 47 -11.17 -2.57 1.14
CA VAL A 47 -12.06 -2.44 2.32
C VAL A 47 -11.89 -3.67 3.22
N ARG A 48 -12.09 -4.86 2.65
CA ARG A 48 -11.97 -6.12 3.38
C ARG A 48 -10.62 -6.28 4.07
N LEU A 49 -9.54 -5.99 3.36
CA LEU A 49 -8.18 -6.09 3.90
C LEU A 49 -7.95 -5.08 5.02
N THR A 50 -8.28 -3.81 4.80
CA THR A 50 -8.02 -2.74 5.77
C THR A 50 -8.86 -2.88 7.03
N GLU A 51 -10.13 -3.26 6.91
CA GLU A 51 -10.99 -3.54 8.06
C GLU A 51 -10.50 -4.77 8.86
N GLY A 52 -10.05 -5.82 8.16
CA GLY A 52 -9.48 -7.00 8.79
C GLY A 52 -8.16 -6.72 9.51
N LEU A 53 -7.28 -5.93 8.92
CA LEU A 53 -6.04 -5.47 9.55
C LEU A 53 -6.31 -4.65 10.81
N GLN A 54 -7.24 -3.69 10.74
CA GLN A 54 -7.62 -2.86 11.88
C GLN A 54 -8.22 -3.70 13.01
N ALA A 55 -9.18 -4.57 12.70
CA ALA A 55 -9.80 -5.45 13.68
C ALA A 55 -8.79 -6.39 14.34
N SER A 56 -7.81 -6.89 13.59
CA SER A 56 -6.74 -7.73 14.13
C SER A 56 -5.81 -6.95 15.05
N ALA A 57 -5.35 -5.77 14.63
CA ALA A 57 -4.52 -4.90 15.46
C ALA A 57 -5.21 -4.52 16.77
N ASP A 58 -6.50 -4.20 16.73
CA ASP A 58 -7.32 -3.84 17.89
C ASP A 58 -7.42 -5.01 18.90
N ARG A 59 -7.64 -6.24 18.41
CA ARG A 59 -7.69 -7.45 19.26
C ARG A 59 -6.39 -7.67 20.04
N HIS A 60 -5.27 -7.34 19.46
CA HIS A 60 -3.95 -7.53 20.06
C HIS A 60 -3.38 -6.27 20.73
N GLY A 61 -4.16 -5.18 20.79
CA GLY A 61 -3.74 -3.94 21.43
C GLY A 61 -2.56 -3.25 20.72
N ILE A 62 -2.40 -3.48 19.41
CA ILE A 62 -1.38 -2.83 18.58
C ILE A 62 -1.99 -1.54 18.02
N PRO A 63 -1.35 -0.37 18.26
CA PRO A 63 -1.85 0.88 17.70
C PRO A 63 -1.68 0.88 16.19
N LEU A 64 -2.78 1.05 15.46
CA LEU A 64 -2.80 1.09 14.00
C LEU A 64 -3.79 2.15 13.52
N THR A 65 -3.38 2.94 12.57
CA THR A 65 -4.22 3.86 11.79
C THR A 65 -4.02 3.56 10.32
N ILE A 66 -5.09 3.46 9.57
CA ILE A 66 -5.05 3.14 8.14
C ILE A 66 -5.69 4.26 7.33
N ASN A 67 -4.96 4.79 6.36
CA ASN A 67 -5.49 5.71 5.36
C ASN A 67 -5.75 4.93 4.07
N ARG A 68 -6.93 5.05 3.48
CA ARG A 68 -7.31 4.32 2.26
C ARG A 68 -8.00 5.23 1.26
N ILE A 69 -7.67 5.03 -0.01
CA ILE A 69 -8.38 5.57 -1.16
C ILE A 69 -8.45 4.50 -2.25
N ARG A 70 -9.66 4.04 -2.57
CA ARG A 70 -9.86 2.94 -3.53
C ARG A 70 -9.01 1.71 -3.18
N GLY A 71 -8.26 1.18 -4.14
CA GLY A 71 -7.34 0.05 -3.97
C GLY A 71 -5.98 0.38 -3.37
N ALA A 72 -5.74 1.63 -2.94
CA ALA A 72 -4.50 2.06 -2.32
C ALA A 72 -4.70 2.38 -0.84
N PHE A 73 -3.76 2.01 0.01
CA PHE A 73 -3.81 2.33 1.44
C PHE A 73 -2.41 2.37 2.08
N SER A 74 -2.30 3.01 3.23
CA SER A 74 -1.10 3.02 4.06
C SER A 74 -1.42 2.63 5.49
N THR A 75 -0.47 1.98 6.16
CA THR A 75 -0.56 1.55 7.54
C THR A 75 0.39 2.34 8.41
N HIS A 76 -0.11 2.92 9.49
CA HIS A 76 0.64 3.77 10.41
C HIS A 76 0.50 3.24 11.83
N PHE A 77 1.60 2.87 12.47
CA PHE A 77 1.60 2.37 13.85
C PHE A 77 1.52 3.52 14.83
N CYS A 78 0.32 4.05 15.03
CA CYS A 78 -0.01 5.16 15.93
C CYS A 78 -1.49 5.13 16.31
N LYS A 79 -1.89 5.98 17.26
CA LYS A 79 -3.31 6.12 17.71
C LYS A 79 -3.97 7.41 17.24
N HIS A 80 -3.27 8.24 16.49
CA HIS A 80 -3.77 9.51 15.99
C HIS A 80 -4.00 9.44 14.48
N PRO A 81 -4.86 10.27 13.91
CA PRO A 81 -4.99 10.42 12.46
C PRO A 81 -3.65 10.87 11.84
N VAL A 82 -3.36 10.37 10.64
CA VAL A 82 -2.17 10.76 9.87
C VAL A 82 -2.65 11.47 8.61
N THR A 83 -2.47 12.79 8.53
CA THR A 83 -2.99 13.65 7.47
C THR A 83 -1.90 14.41 6.72
N ASN A 84 -0.68 14.39 7.24
CA ASN A 84 0.47 15.08 6.68
C ASN A 84 1.78 14.33 6.97
N TYR A 85 2.88 14.82 6.41
CA TYR A 85 4.18 14.19 6.52
C TYR A 85 4.75 14.19 7.94
N ASP A 86 4.56 15.27 8.69
CA ASP A 86 5.09 15.36 10.06
C ASP A 86 4.41 14.34 10.98
N GLU A 87 3.10 14.16 10.86
CA GLU A 87 2.35 13.10 11.56
C GLU A 87 2.78 11.69 11.13
N ALA A 88 3.12 11.50 9.85
CA ALA A 88 3.65 10.22 9.37
C ALA A 88 5.06 9.94 9.92
N GLN A 89 5.89 10.97 10.11
CA GLN A 89 7.19 10.83 10.74
C GLN A 89 7.09 10.39 12.23
N ASP A 90 6.08 10.88 12.94
CA ASP A 90 5.83 10.60 14.35
C ASP A 90 5.22 9.21 14.62
N THR A 91 5.06 8.37 13.60
CA THR A 91 4.58 6.99 13.75
C THR A 91 5.70 6.05 14.19
N ASP A 92 5.35 4.98 14.91
CA ASP A 92 6.31 4.02 15.48
C ASP A 92 6.96 3.16 14.37
N GLY A 93 8.23 3.47 14.07
CA GLY A 93 9.03 2.75 13.09
C GLY A 93 9.47 1.35 13.56
N GLU A 94 9.62 1.13 14.87
CA GLU A 94 10.01 -0.17 15.42
C GLU A 94 8.84 -1.16 15.33
N LEU A 95 7.63 -0.72 15.66
CA LEU A 95 6.43 -1.53 15.47
C LEU A 95 6.21 -1.88 13.99
N PHE A 96 6.42 -0.91 13.09
CA PHE A 96 6.37 -1.19 11.63
C PHE A 96 7.41 -2.22 11.23
N ALA A 97 8.66 -2.08 11.67
CA ALA A 97 9.74 -3.00 11.33
C ALA A 97 9.49 -4.41 11.89
N SER A 98 8.93 -4.53 13.09
CA SER A 98 8.50 -5.80 13.67
C SER A 98 7.39 -6.43 12.83
N PHE A 99 6.33 -5.69 12.52
CA PHE A 99 5.24 -6.15 11.67
C PHE A 99 5.74 -6.62 10.30
N PHE A 100 6.58 -5.82 9.64
CA PHE A 100 7.18 -6.18 8.35
C PHE A 100 7.90 -7.53 8.42
N ARG A 101 8.76 -7.74 9.43
CA ARG A 101 9.50 -9.01 9.58
C ARG A 101 8.57 -10.20 9.82
N HIS A 102 7.54 -10.02 10.66
CA HIS A 102 6.57 -11.07 10.93
C HIS A 102 5.75 -11.45 9.70
N MET A 103 5.33 -10.46 8.89
CA MET A 103 4.63 -10.67 7.63
C MET A 103 5.52 -11.38 6.60
N LEU A 104 6.76 -10.91 6.44
CA LEU A 104 7.73 -11.50 5.51
C LEU A 104 8.01 -12.98 5.84
N ASN A 105 8.20 -13.30 7.13
CA ASN A 105 8.41 -14.68 7.60
C ASN A 105 7.20 -15.60 7.36
N ARG A 106 6.02 -15.00 7.10
CA ARG A 106 4.77 -15.72 6.75
C ARG A 106 4.45 -15.67 5.25
N GLY A 107 5.42 -15.24 4.43
CA GLY A 107 5.32 -15.23 2.98
C GLY A 107 4.63 -13.99 2.39
N ILE A 108 4.31 -12.99 3.19
CA ILE A 108 3.73 -11.72 2.72
C ILE A 108 4.80 -10.65 2.67
N ASN A 109 5.21 -10.29 1.46
CA ASN A 109 6.23 -9.27 1.23
C ASN A 109 5.57 -7.89 1.09
N LEU A 110 5.76 -7.06 2.10
CA LEU A 110 5.29 -5.67 2.13
C LEU A 110 6.36 -4.72 1.61
N ALA A 111 5.99 -3.46 1.37
CA ALA A 111 6.97 -2.40 1.17
C ALA A 111 7.83 -2.22 2.43
N PRO A 112 9.16 -2.08 2.33
CA PRO A 112 10.06 -2.10 3.48
C PRO A 112 10.13 -0.77 4.25
N SER A 113 9.34 0.23 3.85
CA SER A 113 9.32 1.55 4.47
C SER A 113 7.93 1.91 5.00
N LYS A 114 7.87 2.45 6.21
CA LYS A 114 6.62 2.95 6.83
C LYS A 114 5.96 4.12 6.07
N TYR A 115 6.68 4.71 5.12
CA TYR A 115 6.18 5.81 4.29
C TYR A 115 5.58 5.35 2.97
N GLU A 116 5.62 4.06 2.66
CA GLU A 116 5.11 3.54 1.41
C GLU A 116 3.66 3.07 1.53
N ALA A 117 2.92 3.27 0.46
CA ALA A 117 1.55 2.77 0.34
C ALA A 117 1.53 1.35 -0.24
N TRP A 118 0.49 0.61 0.12
CA TRP A 118 0.15 -0.67 -0.47
C TRP A 118 -0.80 -0.45 -1.64
N PHE A 119 -0.67 -1.25 -2.67
CA PHE A 119 -1.53 -1.18 -3.84
C PHE A 119 -2.10 -2.56 -4.16
N LEU A 120 -3.42 -2.64 -4.25
CA LEU A 120 -4.09 -3.80 -4.84
C LEU A 120 -4.17 -3.63 -6.37
N THR A 121 -4.17 -4.74 -7.05
CA THR A 121 -4.28 -4.82 -8.51
C THR A 121 -5.42 -5.75 -8.89
N THR A 122 -5.78 -5.79 -10.15
CA THR A 122 -6.79 -6.72 -10.70
C THR A 122 -6.39 -8.20 -10.62
N ALA A 123 -5.14 -8.49 -10.28
CA ALA A 123 -4.65 -9.86 -10.11
C ALA A 123 -4.86 -10.40 -8.69
N HIS A 124 -5.14 -9.54 -7.71
CA HIS A 124 -5.43 -9.99 -6.34
C HIS A 124 -6.82 -10.62 -6.28
N THR A 125 -6.90 -11.70 -5.53
CA THR A 125 -8.13 -12.47 -5.30
C THR A 125 -8.56 -12.44 -3.83
N ASP A 126 -9.78 -12.89 -3.53
CA ASP A 126 -10.20 -13.06 -2.14
C ASP A 126 -9.28 -14.01 -1.37
N ALA A 127 -8.72 -15.04 -2.01
CA ALA A 127 -7.78 -15.96 -1.37
C ALA A 127 -6.46 -15.26 -0.96
N ASP A 128 -5.99 -14.31 -1.76
CA ASP A 128 -4.79 -13.52 -1.40
C ASP A 128 -5.07 -12.61 -0.20
N ILE A 129 -6.28 -12.04 -0.15
CA ILE A 129 -6.71 -11.23 1.00
C ILE A 129 -6.82 -12.10 2.25
N ASP A 130 -7.40 -13.31 2.16
CA ASP A 130 -7.52 -14.24 3.28
C ASP A 130 -6.14 -14.64 3.81
N ALA A 131 -5.22 -15.03 2.93
CA ALA A 131 -3.86 -15.38 3.32
C ALA A 131 -3.12 -14.20 3.99
N THR A 132 -3.32 -12.98 3.48
CA THR A 132 -2.73 -11.77 4.06
C THR A 132 -3.30 -11.48 5.45
N LEU A 133 -4.61 -11.63 5.65
CA LEU A 133 -5.26 -11.42 6.95
C LEU A 133 -4.86 -12.50 7.97
N GLU A 134 -4.73 -13.76 7.56
CA GLU A 134 -4.23 -14.83 8.43
C GLU A 134 -2.79 -14.55 8.89
N ALA A 135 -1.93 -14.15 7.96
CA ALA A 135 -0.55 -13.77 8.28
C ALA A 135 -0.50 -12.55 9.21
N ALA A 136 -1.35 -11.56 9.01
CA ALA A 136 -1.43 -10.35 9.83
C ALA A 136 -1.90 -10.67 11.25
N GLU A 137 -2.94 -11.52 11.41
CA GLU A 137 -3.44 -11.96 12.71
C GLU A 137 -2.33 -12.62 13.52
N ALA A 138 -1.62 -13.59 12.92
CA ALA A 138 -0.51 -14.26 13.57
C ALA A 138 0.68 -13.34 13.86
N SER A 139 0.86 -12.28 13.03
CA SER A 139 1.90 -11.28 13.22
C SER A 139 1.58 -10.35 14.40
N PHE A 140 0.37 -9.82 14.47
CA PHE A 140 -0.05 -8.98 15.61
C PHE A 140 -0.08 -9.76 16.93
N GLN A 141 -0.49 -11.03 16.90
CA GLN A 141 -0.42 -11.91 18.08
C GLN A 141 1.03 -12.06 18.57
N ALA A 142 1.97 -12.33 17.66
CA ALA A 142 3.39 -12.46 18.02
C ALA A 142 3.96 -11.15 18.58
N MET A 143 3.69 -10.01 17.93
CA MET A 143 4.12 -8.69 18.39
C MET A 143 3.57 -8.34 19.78
N ALA A 144 2.33 -8.76 20.10
CA ALA A 144 1.76 -8.53 21.43
C ALA A 144 2.45 -9.38 22.51
N ALA A 145 2.98 -10.54 22.17
CA ALA A 145 3.71 -11.42 23.09
C ALA A 145 5.17 -10.99 23.34
N GLU A 146 5.72 -10.11 22.50
CA GLU A 146 7.08 -9.54 22.62
C GLU A 146 7.14 -8.30 23.54
N LYS A 147 5.98 -7.78 23.99
CA LYS A 147 5.85 -6.64 24.93
C LYS A 147 5.95 -7.09 26.36
#